data_1bb2bc673e6645fe3aff5bfde05f249a
#
_entry.id   1bb2bc673e6645fe3aff5bfde05f249a
#
_cell.length_a   1.000
_cell.length_b   1.000
_cell.length_c   1.000
_cell.angle_alpha   90.00
_cell.angle_beta   90.00
_cell.angle_gamma   90.00
#
_symmetry.space_group_name_H-M   'P 1'
#
loop_
_entity.id
_entity.type
_entity.pdbx_description
1 polymer ?
#
loop_
_entity_poly.entity_id
_entity_poly.type
_entity_poly.pdbx_seq_one_letter_code
_entity_poly.pdbx_strand_id
1 'polypeptide(L)'
;RGTSGAMIKDRRISSDITKKFGVTVSYDKGGKIDKHYYPYYDSKDSNNLIGYKERTVATKEFQIIGTNKGSGLFGQNANRSGGKYLTICEGEIDALSVSEMFDGKWQVVSLKNGANSAARDVKDNLEYIESFDNVVLCFDQDQAGFQAVKDVQDIISVGKLKVCKLPMKDANEMLINGKIKEFTNAWWSSESYTPAGIVKGVDTWEHLLKDENLVNIDYPWAGLNKLTYGFRSKELVTITSGSGMGKTSVVKELESY
;
A
#
# COMPACT_ATOMS: atom_id res chain seq x y z
N ARG A 1 8.33 -7.50 -34.91
CA ARG A 1 9.12 -7.89 -33.72
C ARG A 1 9.76 -6.62 -33.15
N GLY A 2 9.51 -6.29 -31.87
CA GLY A 2 10.09 -5.12 -31.24
C GLY A 2 11.60 -5.27 -30.95
N THR A 3 12.32 -4.15 -30.85
CA THR A 3 13.73 -4.11 -30.45
C THR A 3 13.83 -4.20 -28.93
N SER A 4 14.54 -5.23 -28.44
CA SER A 4 14.77 -5.46 -27.02
C SER A 4 15.84 -4.49 -26.48
N GLY A 5 15.67 -4.01 -25.25
CA GLY A 5 16.65 -3.22 -24.53
C GLY A 5 16.88 -1.82 -25.13
N ALA A 6 15.86 -1.25 -25.74
CA ALA A 6 15.95 0.13 -26.22
C ALA A 6 15.78 1.13 -25.05
N MET A 7 16.60 2.19 -25.04
CA MET A 7 16.43 3.31 -24.14
C MET A 7 15.15 4.08 -24.47
N ILE A 8 14.30 4.35 -23.50
CA ILE A 8 13.12 5.23 -23.65
C ILE A 8 13.51 6.64 -23.23
N LYS A 9 14.11 7.38 -24.19
CA LYS A 9 14.77 8.69 -23.93
C LYS A 9 13.85 9.74 -23.35
N ASP A 10 12.63 9.86 -23.88
CA ASP A 10 11.61 10.83 -23.43
C ASP A 10 11.11 10.56 -22.01
N ARG A 11 11.34 9.35 -21.51
CA ARG A 11 11.02 8.91 -20.15
C ARG A 11 12.25 8.79 -19.25
N ARG A 12 13.44 9.06 -19.75
CA ARG A 12 14.73 8.88 -19.06
C ARG A 12 14.96 7.47 -18.49
N ILE A 13 14.47 6.45 -19.19
CA ILE A 13 14.63 5.05 -18.80
C ILE A 13 15.75 4.44 -19.65
N SER A 14 16.77 3.89 -18.99
CA SER A 14 17.94 3.32 -19.64
C SER A 14 17.68 1.99 -20.35
N SER A 15 18.59 1.59 -21.22
CA SER A 15 18.56 0.30 -21.89
C SER A 15 18.72 -0.88 -20.90
N ASP A 16 19.41 -0.67 -19.79
CA ASP A 16 19.64 -1.73 -18.81
C ASP A 16 18.37 -2.06 -18.05
N ILE A 17 17.58 -1.05 -17.69
CA ILE A 17 16.27 -1.25 -17.06
C ILE A 17 15.26 -1.87 -18.03
N THR A 18 15.19 -1.38 -19.27
CA THR A 18 14.29 -2.01 -20.26
C THR A 18 14.65 -3.46 -20.55
N LYS A 19 15.95 -3.81 -20.59
CA LYS A 19 16.41 -5.20 -20.71
C LYS A 19 16.04 -6.02 -19.49
N LYS A 20 16.29 -5.51 -18.29
CA LYS A 20 15.94 -6.19 -17.04
C LYS A 20 14.47 -6.61 -17.00
N PHE A 21 13.58 -5.72 -17.44
CA PHE A 21 12.14 -5.97 -17.44
C PHE A 21 11.62 -6.64 -18.73
N GLY A 22 12.48 -6.92 -19.71
CA GLY A 22 12.11 -7.54 -20.97
C GLY A 22 11.25 -6.64 -21.87
N VAL A 23 11.29 -5.32 -21.65
CA VAL A 23 10.53 -4.35 -22.46
C VAL A 23 11.12 -4.25 -23.85
N THR A 24 10.26 -4.27 -24.85
CA THR A 24 10.64 -4.06 -26.26
C THR A 24 9.92 -2.84 -26.84
N VAL A 25 10.46 -2.27 -27.91
CA VAL A 25 9.87 -1.11 -28.57
C VAL A 25 9.82 -1.32 -30.08
N SER A 26 8.86 -0.67 -30.74
CA SER A 26 8.88 -0.50 -32.19
C SER A 26 9.10 0.95 -32.55
N TYR A 27 9.57 1.18 -33.77
CA TYR A 27 9.87 2.51 -34.30
C TYR A 27 8.96 2.84 -35.48
N ASP A 28 8.59 4.11 -35.58
CA ASP A 28 7.93 4.66 -36.76
C ASP A 28 8.91 4.76 -37.95
N LYS A 29 8.40 5.22 -39.10
CA LYS A 29 9.22 5.43 -40.30
C LYS A 29 10.30 6.50 -40.13
N GLY A 30 10.15 7.37 -39.14
CA GLY A 30 11.08 8.44 -38.79
C GLY A 30 12.13 8.04 -37.74
N GLY A 31 12.12 6.77 -37.28
CA GLY A 31 13.06 6.27 -36.27
C GLY A 31 12.73 6.70 -34.83
N LYS A 32 11.53 7.24 -34.58
CA LYS A 32 11.05 7.50 -33.21
C LYS A 32 10.32 6.29 -32.66
N ILE A 33 10.40 6.07 -31.35
CA ILE A 33 9.64 5.01 -30.68
C ILE A 33 8.15 5.28 -30.90
N ASP A 34 7.47 4.32 -31.51
CA ASP A 34 6.04 4.35 -31.79
C ASP A 34 5.25 3.60 -30.71
N LYS A 35 5.76 2.44 -30.31
CA LYS A 35 5.08 1.59 -29.32
C LYS A 35 6.04 1.00 -28.30
N HIS A 36 5.53 0.79 -27.09
CA HIS A 36 6.17 0.01 -26.04
C HIS A 36 5.42 -1.31 -25.88
N TYR A 37 6.14 -2.41 -25.61
CA TYR A 37 5.61 -3.73 -25.35
C TYR A 37 6.10 -4.19 -23.98
N TYR A 38 5.18 -4.33 -23.04
CA TYR A 38 5.43 -4.78 -21.68
C TYR A 38 5.08 -6.26 -21.58
N PRO A 39 6.04 -7.16 -21.29
CA PRO A 39 5.78 -8.58 -21.24
C PRO A 39 5.03 -8.99 -19.97
N TYR A 40 4.09 -9.92 -20.11
CA TYR A 40 3.38 -10.54 -19.02
C TYR A 40 3.62 -12.04 -19.02
N TYR A 41 4.04 -12.56 -17.89
CA TYR A 41 4.36 -13.96 -17.70
C TYR A 41 3.30 -14.62 -16.82
N ASP A 42 3.15 -15.93 -16.95
CA ASP A 42 2.24 -16.71 -16.11
C ASP A 42 2.62 -16.52 -14.62
N SER A 43 1.63 -16.36 -13.74
CA SER A 43 1.87 -16.15 -12.31
C SER A 43 2.49 -17.36 -11.61
N LYS A 44 2.33 -18.57 -12.19
CA LYS A 44 2.88 -19.83 -11.65
C LYS A 44 4.19 -20.23 -12.30
N ASP A 45 4.47 -19.72 -13.51
CA ASP A 45 5.71 -20.00 -14.25
C ASP A 45 6.27 -18.69 -14.82
N SER A 46 7.22 -18.10 -14.12
CA SER A 46 7.88 -16.83 -14.50
C SER A 46 8.67 -16.91 -15.82
N ASN A 47 8.87 -18.09 -16.39
CA ASN A 47 9.52 -18.26 -17.71
C ASN A 47 8.49 -18.37 -18.84
N ASN A 48 7.22 -18.59 -18.53
CA ASN A 48 6.16 -18.72 -19.52
C ASN A 48 5.57 -17.34 -19.88
N LEU A 49 6.06 -16.77 -20.99
CA LEU A 49 5.53 -15.53 -21.55
C LEU A 49 4.17 -15.79 -22.18
N ILE A 50 3.10 -15.19 -21.65
CA ILE A 50 1.72 -15.40 -22.11
C ILE A 50 1.16 -14.24 -22.94
N GLY A 51 1.75 -13.07 -22.87
CA GLY A 51 1.31 -11.92 -23.65
C GLY A 51 2.13 -10.66 -23.43
N TYR A 52 1.72 -9.63 -24.14
CA TYR A 52 2.27 -8.28 -24.00
C TYR A 52 1.13 -7.27 -23.85
N LYS A 53 1.37 -6.25 -23.06
CA LYS A 53 0.60 -5.02 -23.10
C LYS A 53 1.32 -4.03 -24.00
N GLU A 54 0.72 -3.76 -25.16
CA GLU A 54 1.21 -2.77 -26.11
C GLU A 54 0.71 -1.39 -25.69
N ARG A 55 1.55 -0.39 -25.70
CA ARG A 55 1.20 1.01 -25.51
C ARG A 55 1.63 1.81 -26.71
N THR A 56 0.69 2.44 -27.41
CA THR A 56 1.00 3.43 -28.45
C THR A 56 1.44 4.73 -27.81
N VAL A 57 2.62 5.24 -28.18
CA VAL A 57 3.23 6.41 -27.52
C VAL A 57 2.43 7.67 -27.77
N ALA A 58 1.98 7.90 -29.03
CA ALA A 58 1.28 9.12 -29.44
C ALA A 58 -0.10 9.26 -28.83
N THR A 59 -0.91 8.20 -28.83
CA THR A 59 -2.30 8.21 -28.35
C THR A 59 -2.45 7.79 -26.89
N LYS A 60 -1.41 7.18 -26.33
CA LYS A 60 -1.40 6.54 -24.99
C LYS A 60 -2.41 5.39 -24.85
N GLU A 61 -2.91 4.87 -25.98
CA GLU A 61 -3.82 3.72 -26.00
C GLU A 61 -3.08 2.42 -25.69
N PHE A 62 -3.82 1.49 -25.07
CA PHE A 62 -3.30 0.19 -24.70
C PHE A 62 -4.05 -0.92 -25.46
N GLN A 63 -3.29 -1.95 -25.86
CA GLN A 63 -3.82 -3.17 -26.44
C GLN A 63 -3.12 -4.39 -25.84
N ILE A 64 -3.86 -5.49 -25.63
CA ILE A 64 -3.27 -6.75 -25.18
C ILE A 64 -3.02 -7.63 -26.39
N ILE A 65 -1.78 -8.10 -26.53
CA ILE A 65 -1.35 -9.09 -27.52
C ILE A 65 -1.16 -10.42 -26.77
N GLY A 66 -1.87 -11.46 -27.15
CA GLY A 66 -1.96 -12.69 -26.37
C GLY A 66 -2.95 -12.54 -25.22
N THR A 67 -2.55 -12.82 -24.01
CA THR A 67 -3.38 -12.67 -22.81
C THR A 67 -2.59 -12.12 -21.64
N ASN A 68 -3.26 -11.40 -20.73
CA ASN A 68 -2.74 -11.07 -19.39
C ASN A 68 -3.58 -11.74 -18.28
N LYS A 69 -4.55 -12.59 -18.67
CA LYS A 69 -5.34 -13.35 -17.70
C LYS A 69 -4.47 -14.47 -17.11
N GLY A 70 -4.38 -14.53 -15.78
CA GLY A 70 -3.51 -15.49 -15.11
C GLY A 70 -2.04 -15.06 -15.04
N SER A 71 -1.70 -13.86 -15.54
CA SER A 71 -0.33 -13.34 -15.37
C SER A 71 -0.08 -12.87 -13.93
N GLY A 72 1.20 -12.87 -13.58
CA GLY A 72 1.72 -12.08 -12.47
C GLY A 72 1.65 -10.57 -12.72
N LEU A 73 2.12 -9.78 -11.76
CA LEU A 73 2.32 -8.34 -11.90
C LEU A 73 3.40 -8.05 -12.95
N PHE A 74 3.33 -6.89 -13.61
CA PHE A 74 4.42 -6.50 -14.51
C PHE A 74 5.74 -6.39 -13.76
N GLY A 75 6.79 -7.01 -14.29
CA GLY A 75 8.11 -7.06 -13.68
C GLY A 75 8.30 -8.13 -12.62
N GLN A 76 7.28 -8.92 -12.27
CA GLN A 76 7.41 -10.01 -11.29
C GLN A 76 8.45 -11.06 -11.71
N ASN A 77 8.54 -11.37 -13.01
CA ASN A 77 9.57 -12.27 -13.56
C ASN A 77 11.00 -11.70 -13.48
N ALA A 78 11.15 -10.38 -13.48
CA ALA A 78 12.45 -9.70 -13.37
C ALA A 78 12.94 -9.55 -11.92
N ASN A 79 12.08 -9.88 -10.94
CA ASN A 79 12.32 -9.70 -9.52
C ASN A 79 12.16 -11.04 -8.80
N ARG A 80 13.12 -11.38 -7.94
CA ARG A 80 13.01 -12.59 -7.11
C ARG A 80 11.85 -12.44 -6.12
N SER A 81 11.16 -13.54 -5.82
CA SER A 81 10.25 -13.57 -4.68
C SER A 81 11.05 -13.50 -3.38
N GLY A 82 10.48 -12.80 -2.39
CA GLY A 82 11.12 -12.58 -1.10
C GLY A 82 12.15 -11.45 -1.12
N GLY A 83 12.36 -10.88 0.06
CA GLY A 83 13.32 -9.81 0.26
C GLY A 83 12.79 -8.73 1.18
N LYS A 84 13.63 -7.70 1.41
CA LYS A 84 13.33 -6.67 2.40
C LYS A 84 12.24 -5.69 1.95
N TYR A 85 12.22 -5.34 0.66
CA TYR A 85 11.27 -4.37 0.11
C TYR A 85 10.78 -4.77 -1.27
N LEU A 86 9.47 -4.63 -1.48
CA LEU A 86 8.82 -4.63 -2.78
C LEU A 86 8.15 -3.28 -3.00
N THR A 87 8.37 -2.63 -4.12
CA THR A 87 7.60 -1.44 -4.53
C THR A 87 6.56 -1.85 -5.56
N ILE A 88 5.31 -1.44 -5.34
CA ILE A 88 4.20 -1.64 -6.29
C ILE A 88 3.81 -0.27 -6.83
N CYS A 89 3.96 -0.08 -8.14
CA CYS A 89 3.56 1.12 -8.87
C CYS A 89 2.20 0.91 -9.56
N GLU A 90 1.56 2.00 -9.95
CA GLU A 90 0.29 1.93 -10.68
C GLU A 90 0.48 1.46 -12.11
N GLY A 91 1.48 1.99 -12.82
CA GLY A 91 1.76 1.72 -14.22
C GLY A 91 3.17 1.19 -14.50
N GLU A 92 3.35 0.62 -15.70
CA GLU A 92 4.61 0.01 -16.12
C GLU A 92 5.74 1.04 -16.23
N ILE A 93 5.44 2.24 -16.74
CA ILE A 93 6.42 3.35 -16.86
C ILE A 93 6.90 3.78 -15.48
N ASP A 94 6.02 3.82 -14.49
CA ASP A 94 6.38 4.20 -13.12
C ASP A 94 7.26 3.13 -12.46
N ALA A 95 6.94 1.85 -12.68
CA ALA A 95 7.79 0.76 -12.21
C ALA A 95 9.20 0.81 -12.82
N LEU A 96 9.29 1.07 -14.13
CA LEU A 96 10.59 1.27 -14.78
C LEU A 96 11.32 2.49 -14.23
N SER A 97 10.60 3.58 -13.96
CA SER A 97 11.16 4.83 -13.42
C SER A 97 11.69 4.66 -12.00
N VAL A 98 10.94 3.96 -11.14
CA VAL A 98 11.39 3.63 -9.78
C VAL A 98 12.62 2.73 -9.83
N SER A 99 12.62 1.73 -10.71
CA SER A 99 13.78 0.86 -10.90
C SER A 99 15.01 1.64 -11.41
N GLU A 100 14.82 2.59 -12.33
CA GLU A 100 15.89 3.49 -12.81
C GLU A 100 16.46 4.35 -11.67
N MET A 101 15.61 4.99 -10.86
CA MET A 101 16.02 5.84 -9.73
C MET A 101 16.77 5.06 -8.66
N PHE A 102 16.54 3.76 -8.55
CA PHE A 102 17.25 2.86 -7.63
C PHE A 102 18.37 2.05 -8.29
N ASP A 103 18.73 2.36 -9.55
CA ASP A 103 19.78 1.67 -10.28
C ASP A 103 19.53 0.14 -10.35
N GLY A 104 18.27 -0.24 -10.50
CA GLY A 104 17.84 -1.64 -10.58
C GLY A 104 18.01 -2.49 -9.31
N LYS A 105 18.37 -1.90 -8.16
CA LYS A 105 18.74 -2.64 -6.93
C LYS A 105 17.57 -3.21 -6.16
N TRP A 106 16.42 -2.53 -6.17
CA TRP A 106 15.24 -2.95 -5.42
C TRP A 106 14.21 -3.64 -6.31
N GLN A 107 13.38 -4.48 -5.70
CA GLN A 107 12.28 -5.15 -6.40
C GLN A 107 11.15 -4.17 -6.63
N VAL A 108 10.76 -4.04 -7.89
CA VAL A 108 9.70 -3.13 -8.33
C VAL A 108 8.79 -3.86 -9.30
N VAL A 109 7.50 -3.71 -9.10
CA VAL A 109 6.44 -4.26 -9.99
C VAL A 109 5.38 -3.19 -10.24
N SER A 110 4.51 -3.40 -11.22
CA SER A 110 3.30 -2.59 -11.36
C SER A 110 2.04 -3.43 -11.48
N LEU A 111 0.91 -2.77 -11.19
CA LEU A 111 -0.42 -3.30 -11.45
C LEU A 111 -0.60 -3.58 -12.96
N LYS A 112 -1.50 -4.51 -13.29
CA LYS A 112 -1.76 -4.90 -14.69
C LYS A 112 -2.61 -3.88 -15.45
N ASN A 113 -3.60 -3.31 -14.79
CA ASN A 113 -4.58 -2.43 -15.42
C ASN A 113 -4.79 -1.12 -14.62
N GLY A 114 -3.76 -0.65 -13.91
CA GLY A 114 -3.79 0.59 -13.15
C GLY A 114 -4.66 0.52 -11.88
N ALA A 115 -4.94 1.69 -11.31
CA ALA A 115 -5.63 1.87 -10.03
C ALA A 115 -6.93 1.07 -9.89
N ASN A 116 -7.77 1.04 -10.94
CA ASN A 116 -9.08 0.37 -10.92
C ASN A 116 -9.01 -1.15 -10.71
N SER A 117 -7.86 -1.77 -10.94
CA SER A 117 -7.66 -3.21 -10.75
C SER A 117 -6.84 -3.55 -9.50
N ALA A 118 -6.42 -2.55 -8.73
CA ALA A 118 -5.45 -2.69 -7.64
C ALA A 118 -5.81 -3.81 -6.66
N ALA A 119 -7.02 -3.82 -6.11
CA ALA A 119 -7.45 -4.84 -5.16
C ALA A 119 -7.41 -6.26 -5.75
N ARG A 120 -7.85 -6.43 -7.00
CA ARG A 120 -7.83 -7.73 -7.69
C ARG A 120 -6.40 -8.17 -7.97
N ASP A 121 -5.58 -7.28 -8.55
CA ASP A 121 -4.20 -7.61 -8.93
C ASP A 121 -3.36 -7.97 -7.71
N VAL A 122 -3.57 -7.28 -6.57
CA VAL A 122 -2.91 -7.59 -5.30
C VAL A 122 -3.40 -8.93 -4.74
N LYS A 123 -4.70 -9.21 -4.73
CA LYS A 123 -5.26 -10.50 -4.26
C LYS A 123 -4.73 -11.67 -5.09
N ASP A 124 -4.73 -11.53 -6.42
CA ASP A 124 -4.28 -12.57 -7.35
C ASP A 124 -2.78 -12.90 -7.18
N ASN A 125 -1.99 -11.96 -6.64
CA ASN A 125 -0.55 -12.09 -6.46
C ASN A 125 -0.10 -12.01 -4.98
N LEU A 126 -1.03 -12.26 -4.04
CA LEU A 126 -0.80 -12.03 -2.62
C LEU A 126 0.37 -12.85 -2.07
N GLU A 127 0.51 -14.11 -2.47
CA GLU A 127 1.61 -14.98 -2.03
C GLU A 127 2.98 -14.38 -2.39
N TYR A 128 3.13 -13.87 -3.62
CA TYR A 128 4.35 -13.19 -4.04
C TYR A 128 4.59 -11.90 -3.22
N ILE A 129 3.56 -11.08 -3.06
CA ILE A 129 3.64 -9.80 -2.34
C ILE A 129 4.00 -10.04 -0.85
N GLU A 130 3.36 -11.01 -0.21
CA GLU A 130 3.58 -11.36 1.19
C GLU A 130 4.95 -12.01 1.46
N SER A 131 5.66 -12.45 0.42
CA SER A 131 7.03 -12.97 0.55
C SER A 131 8.05 -11.89 0.93
N PHE A 132 7.68 -10.60 0.88
CA PHE A 132 8.55 -9.48 1.26
C PHE A 132 8.28 -9.00 2.69
N ASP A 133 9.31 -8.45 3.35
CA ASP A 133 9.18 -7.89 4.70
C ASP A 133 8.38 -6.58 4.69
N ASN A 134 8.54 -5.77 3.65
CA ASN A 134 7.86 -4.48 3.48
C ASN A 134 7.35 -4.32 2.05
N VAL A 135 6.14 -3.80 1.92
CA VAL A 135 5.50 -3.49 0.63
C VAL A 135 5.24 -1.99 0.57
N VAL A 136 5.83 -1.30 -0.38
CA VAL A 136 5.69 0.14 -0.57
C VAL A 136 4.78 0.41 -1.75
N LEU A 137 3.59 0.96 -1.52
CA LEU A 137 2.73 1.45 -2.60
C LEU A 137 3.25 2.81 -3.07
N CYS A 138 3.57 2.90 -4.35
CA CYS A 138 4.01 4.11 -5.03
C CYS A 138 3.05 4.40 -6.19
N PHE A 139 1.83 4.85 -5.86
CA PHE A 139 0.76 5.14 -6.80
C PHE A 139 0.72 6.63 -7.15
N ASP A 140 0.01 6.97 -8.22
CA ASP A 140 -0.18 8.34 -8.66
C ASP A 140 -0.80 9.20 -7.55
N GLN A 141 -0.37 10.45 -7.45
CA GLN A 141 -0.85 11.39 -6.44
C GLN A 141 -2.15 12.08 -6.94
N ASP A 142 -3.13 11.27 -7.31
CA ASP A 142 -4.46 11.69 -7.73
C ASP A 142 -5.56 10.89 -7.02
N GLN A 143 -6.82 11.22 -7.31
CA GLN A 143 -7.95 10.60 -6.63
C GLN A 143 -8.03 9.08 -6.88
N ALA A 144 -7.67 8.62 -8.08
CA ALA A 144 -7.69 7.20 -8.42
C ALA A 144 -6.60 6.43 -7.66
N GLY A 145 -5.38 6.98 -7.59
CA GLY A 145 -4.29 6.40 -6.81
C GLY A 145 -4.58 6.36 -5.31
N PHE A 146 -5.18 7.42 -4.74
CA PHE A 146 -5.59 7.43 -3.33
C PHE A 146 -6.69 6.41 -3.05
N GLN A 147 -7.62 6.21 -3.97
CA GLN A 147 -8.65 5.18 -3.83
C GLN A 147 -8.03 3.78 -3.93
N ALA A 148 -7.11 3.56 -4.87
CA ALA A 148 -6.39 2.30 -5.00
C ALA A 148 -5.61 1.92 -3.73
N VAL A 149 -4.99 2.88 -3.05
CA VAL A 149 -4.36 2.65 -1.74
C VAL A 149 -5.37 2.13 -0.73
N LYS A 150 -6.56 2.76 -0.64
CA LYS A 150 -7.63 2.31 0.27
C LYS A 150 -8.13 0.91 -0.06
N ASP A 151 -8.25 0.58 -1.36
CA ASP A 151 -8.75 -0.72 -1.81
C ASP A 151 -7.77 -1.87 -1.53
N VAL A 152 -6.47 -1.54 -1.38
CA VAL A 152 -5.38 -2.51 -1.16
C VAL A 152 -5.00 -2.65 0.32
N GLN A 153 -5.22 -1.62 1.11
CA GLN A 153 -4.71 -1.50 2.48
C GLN A 153 -5.11 -2.65 3.41
N ASP A 154 -6.31 -3.21 3.23
CA ASP A 154 -6.85 -4.27 4.09
C ASP A 154 -6.55 -5.69 3.53
N ILE A 155 -5.84 -5.77 2.39
CA ILE A 155 -5.49 -7.03 1.74
C ILE A 155 -4.11 -7.51 2.18
N ILE A 156 -3.16 -6.58 2.34
CA ILE A 156 -1.77 -6.86 2.72
C ILE A 156 -1.66 -6.92 4.24
N SER A 157 -0.85 -7.84 4.75
CA SER A 157 -0.66 -8.05 6.19
C SER A 157 -0.29 -6.77 6.93
N VAL A 158 -0.93 -6.58 8.09
CA VAL A 158 -0.70 -5.41 8.97
C VAL A 158 0.79 -5.29 9.33
N GLY A 159 1.30 -4.07 9.22
CA GLY A 159 2.70 -3.76 9.52
C GLY A 159 3.67 -3.91 8.36
N LYS A 160 3.29 -4.59 7.27
CA LYS A 160 4.11 -4.67 6.05
C LYS A 160 3.88 -3.51 5.09
N LEU A 161 2.63 -3.02 5.03
CA LEU A 161 2.24 -2.00 4.06
C LEU A 161 2.77 -0.62 4.45
N LYS A 162 3.37 0.04 3.46
CA LYS A 162 3.80 1.44 3.51
C LYS A 162 3.27 2.20 2.30
N VAL A 163 3.00 3.47 2.48
CA VAL A 163 2.51 4.35 1.40
C VAL A 163 3.54 5.43 1.15
N CYS A 164 4.06 5.47 -0.08
CA CYS A 164 4.97 6.51 -0.53
C CYS A 164 4.17 7.70 -1.06
N LYS A 165 4.28 8.84 -0.40
CA LYS A 165 3.69 10.11 -0.84
C LYS A 165 4.71 10.86 -1.68
N LEU A 166 4.48 10.91 -2.98
CA LEU A 166 5.36 11.61 -3.91
C LEU A 166 5.11 13.12 -3.89
N PRO A 167 6.19 13.96 -4.01
CA PRO A 167 6.04 15.41 -4.18
C PRO A 167 5.49 15.84 -5.53
N MET A 168 5.47 14.96 -6.52
CA MET A 168 4.95 15.17 -7.87
C MET A 168 3.87 14.14 -8.19
N LYS A 169 3.24 14.23 -9.35
CA LYS A 169 2.09 13.40 -9.72
C LYS A 169 2.43 11.90 -9.69
N ASP A 170 3.51 11.51 -10.32
CA ASP A 170 3.92 10.10 -10.48
C ASP A 170 5.45 9.94 -10.44
N ALA A 171 5.91 8.69 -10.40
CA ALA A 171 7.34 8.38 -10.32
C ALA A 171 8.10 8.75 -11.60
N ASN A 172 7.47 8.66 -12.78
CA ASN A 172 8.12 9.07 -14.01
C ASN A 172 8.33 10.59 -14.09
N GLU A 173 7.39 11.37 -13.60
CA GLU A 173 7.54 12.81 -13.51
C GLU A 173 8.71 13.20 -12.59
N MET A 174 8.89 12.50 -11.46
CA MET A 174 10.06 12.67 -10.59
C MET A 174 11.38 12.41 -11.34
N LEU A 175 11.45 11.31 -12.10
CA LEU A 175 12.63 10.93 -12.87
C LEU A 175 12.95 11.94 -13.99
N ILE A 176 11.94 12.35 -14.79
CA ILE A 176 12.10 13.32 -15.88
C ILE A 176 12.61 14.67 -15.35
N ASN A 177 12.14 15.10 -14.18
CA ASN A 177 12.57 16.35 -13.57
C ASN A 177 13.86 16.24 -12.74
N GLY A 178 14.52 15.07 -12.74
CA GLY A 178 15.80 14.87 -12.03
C GLY A 178 15.68 14.87 -10.51
N LYS A 179 14.48 14.62 -9.96
CA LYS A 179 14.14 14.65 -8.54
C LYS A 179 14.42 13.32 -7.82
N ILE A 180 15.57 12.68 -8.15
CA ILE A 180 15.92 11.35 -7.63
C ILE A 180 16.10 11.37 -6.11
N LYS A 181 16.75 12.44 -5.57
CA LYS A 181 16.96 12.57 -4.12
C LYS A 181 15.64 12.73 -3.37
N GLU A 182 14.77 13.60 -3.88
CA GLU A 182 13.44 13.84 -3.30
C GLU A 182 12.58 12.57 -3.36
N PHE A 183 12.63 11.82 -4.47
CA PHE A 183 11.99 10.52 -4.58
C PHE A 183 12.53 9.54 -3.52
N THR A 184 13.85 9.40 -3.43
CA THR A 184 14.48 8.48 -2.48
C THR A 184 14.12 8.83 -1.04
N ASN A 185 14.08 10.13 -0.69
CA ASN A 185 13.66 10.58 0.63
C ASN A 185 12.19 10.23 0.89
N ALA A 186 11.28 10.50 -0.05
CA ALA A 186 9.86 10.18 0.06
C ALA A 186 9.63 8.67 0.22
N TRP A 187 10.39 7.85 -0.51
CA TRP A 187 10.31 6.40 -0.43
C TRP A 187 10.79 5.87 0.93
N TRP A 188 11.93 6.35 1.45
CA TRP A 188 12.44 5.94 2.76
C TRP A 188 11.61 6.46 3.93
N SER A 189 10.98 7.62 3.77
CA SER A 189 10.07 8.20 4.77
C SER A 189 8.62 7.69 4.61
N SER A 190 8.39 6.68 3.74
CA SER A 190 7.05 6.12 3.55
C SER A 190 6.44 5.66 4.86
N GLU A 191 5.23 6.15 5.14
CA GLU A 191 4.52 5.89 6.37
C GLU A 191 3.96 4.45 6.38
N SER A 192 4.17 3.74 7.50
CA SER A 192 3.49 2.47 7.70
C SER A 192 1.99 2.72 7.79
N TYR A 193 1.23 2.06 6.94
CA TYR A 193 -0.22 2.09 7.04
C TYR A 193 -0.66 1.40 8.34
N THR A 194 -1.47 2.09 9.11
CA THR A 194 -2.11 1.55 10.30
C THR A 194 -3.61 1.65 10.10
N PRO A 195 -4.36 0.53 10.08
CA PRO A 195 -5.81 0.54 9.96
C PRO A 195 -6.47 1.41 11.03
N ALA A 196 -7.61 2.03 10.67
CA ALA A 196 -8.39 2.81 11.63
C ALA A 196 -8.78 1.92 12.84
N GLY A 197 -8.48 2.41 14.04
CA GLY A 197 -8.75 1.66 15.29
C GLY A 197 -7.55 0.88 15.84
N ILE A 198 -6.43 0.77 15.09
CA ILE A 198 -5.17 0.25 15.62
C ILE A 198 -4.29 1.42 16.02
N VAL A 199 -4.00 1.54 17.32
CA VAL A 199 -3.09 2.56 17.87
C VAL A 199 -1.72 1.90 18.06
N LYS A 200 -0.66 2.52 17.51
CA LYS A 200 0.72 2.06 17.74
C LYS A 200 1.10 2.24 19.19
N GLY A 201 1.91 1.34 19.76
CA GLY A 201 2.30 1.39 21.16
C GLY A 201 2.90 2.74 21.61
N VAL A 202 3.59 3.46 20.71
CA VAL A 202 4.10 4.81 20.97
C VAL A 202 2.96 5.82 21.12
N ASP A 203 1.93 5.72 20.27
CA ASP A 203 0.77 6.63 20.29
C ASP A 203 -0.18 6.30 21.46
N THR A 204 -0.19 5.04 21.91
CA THR A 204 -0.96 4.59 23.10
C THR A 204 -0.54 5.37 24.34
N TRP A 205 0.73 5.74 24.47
CA TRP A 205 1.23 6.51 25.60
C TRP A 205 0.62 7.91 25.66
N GLU A 206 0.47 8.58 24.52
CA GLU A 206 -0.20 9.88 24.44
C GLU A 206 -1.69 9.79 24.78
N HIS A 207 -2.36 8.69 24.39
CA HIS A 207 -3.75 8.44 24.76
C HIS A 207 -3.93 8.15 26.25
N LEU A 208 -2.97 7.45 26.87
CA LEU A 208 -2.99 7.17 28.32
C LEU A 208 -2.70 8.43 29.16
N LEU A 209 -1.92 9.37 28.61
CA LEU A 209 -1.60 10.64 29.29
C LEU A 209 -2.68 11.71 29.08
N LYS A 210 -3.61 11.53 28.14
CA LYS A 210 -4.78 12.39 28.05
C LYS A 210 -5.70 12.03 29.21
N ASP A 211 -5.68 12.87 30.26
CA ASP A 211 -6.71 12.85 31.29
C ASP A 211 -8.08 13.06 30.61
N GLU A 212 -8.78 11.98 30.33
CA GLU A 212 -10.22 12.10 30.08
C GLU A 212 -10.79 12.64 31.39
N ASN A 213 -11.43 13.80 31.34
CA ASN A 213 -12.24 14.32 32.42
C ASN A 213 -13.41 13.36 32.67
N LEU A 214 -13.12 12.27 33.35
CA LEU A 214 -14.15 11.32 33.78
C LEU A 214 -14.91 11.98 34.92
N VAL A 215 -16.21 12.20 34.72
CA VAL A 215 -17.08 12.65 35.79
C VAL A 215 -17.08 11.55 36.84
N ASN A 216 -16.57 11.87 38.03
CA ASN A 216 -16.52 10.99 39.17
C ASN A 216 -17.62 11.39 40.14
N ILE A 217 -18.47 10.44 40.53
CA ILE A 217 -19.55 10.63 41.50
C ILE A 217 -19.26 9.69 42.63
N ASP A 218 -19.28 10.25 43.88
CA ASP A 218 -19.11 9.45 45.08
C ASP A 218 -20.30 8.54 45.34
N TYR A 219 -20.03 7.36 45.87
CA TYR A 219 -21.06 6.52 46.45
C TYR A 219 -21.50 7.10 47.78
N PRO A 220 -22.74 6.83 48.23
CA PRO A 220 -23.21 7.22 49.57
C PRO A 220 -22.33 6.67 50.71
N TRP A 221 -21.54 5.68 50.45
CA TRP A 221 -20.74 4.96 51.46
C TRP A 221 -19.25 5.29 51.32
N ALA A 222 -18.71 6.03 52.31
CA ALA A 222 -17.31 6.44 52.31
C ALA A 222 -16.34 5.25 52.22
N GLY A 223 -16.66 4.11 52.81
CA GLY A 223 -15.81 2.91 52.68
C GLY A 223 -15.71 2.37 51.28
N LEU A 224 -16.79 2.45 50.49
CA LEU A 224 -16.78 2.03 49.08
C LEU A 224 -15.98 3.01 48.23
N ASN A 225 -16.13 4.32 48.44
CA ASN A 225 -15.36 5.34 47.77
C ASN A 225 -13.85 5.16 47.97
N LYS A 226 -13.43 4.82 49.20
CA LYS A 226 -12.04 4.54 49.50
C LYS A 226 -11.46 3.35 48.75
N LEU A 227 -12.30 2.37 48.42
CA LEU A 227 -11.87 1.15 47.69
C LEU A 227 -11.96 1.28 46.18
N THR A 228 -12.94 2.04 45.66
CA THR A 228 -13.26 2.11 44.23
C THR A 228 -12.95 3.46 43.60
N TYR A 229 -12.64 4.49 44.40
CA TYR A 229 -12.49 5.88 43.96
C TYR A 229 -13.76 6.47 43.32
N GLY A 230 -14.95 6.03 43.76
CA GLY A 230 -16.23 6.50 43.27
C GLY A 230 -16.76 5.76 42.07
N PHE A 231 -17.85 6.31 41.52
CA PHE A 231 -18.55 5.81 40.30
C PHE A 231 -18.20 6.73 39.13
N ARG A 232 -17.64 6.19 38.07
CA ARG A 232 -17.15 6.98 36.93
C ARG A 232 -18.04 6.85 35.71
N SER A 233 -18.15 7.89 34.93
CA SER A 233 -18.83 7.84 33.64
C SER A 233 -18.16 6.80 32.72
N LYS A 234 -18.96 6.16 31.86
CA LYS A 234 -18.55 5.09 30.94
C LYS A 234 -18.14 3.76 31.58
N GLU A 235 -18.32 3.58 32.88
CA GLU A 235 -18.10 2.30 33.56
C GLU A 235 -19.40 1.52 33.74
N LEU A 236 -19.32 0.19 33.64
CA LEU A 236 -20.40 -0.73 34.00
C LEU A 236 -20.13 -1.29 35.41
N VAL A 237 -20.93 -0.91 36.36
CA VAL A 237 -20.86 -1.44 37.74
C VAL A 237 -21.91 -2.56 37.92
N THR A 238 -21.46 -3.74 38.27
CA THR A 238 -22.34 -4.90 38.50
C THR A 238 -22.37 -5.23 39.98
N ILE A 239 -23.57 -5.20 40.56
CA ILE A 239 -23.83 -5.57 41.96
C ILE A 239 -24.43 -6.98 42.00
N THR A 240 -23.73 -7.91 42.65
CA THR A 240 -24.18 -9.30 42.77
C THR A 240 -24.31 -9.69 44.24
N SER A 241 -25.37 -10.44 44.57
CA SER A 241 -25.54 -11.10 45.87
C SER A 241 -26.61 -12.18 45.78
N GLY A 242 -26.75 -13.01 46.80
CA GLY A 242 -27.84 -13.99 46.91
C GLY A 242 -29.22 -13.35 46.85
N SER A 243 -30.27 -14.18 46.64
CA SER A 243 -31.65 -13.71 46.68
C SER A 243 -32.01 -13.21 48.09
N GLY A 244 -32.73 -12.09 48.16
CA GLY A 244 -33.14 -11.49 49.43
C GLY A 244 -32.07 -10.70 50.21
N MET A 245 -30.84 -10.57 49.69
CA MET A 245 -29.70 -9.93 50.37
C MET A 245 -29.64 -8.40 50.23
N GLY A 246 -30.71 -7.75 49.80
CA GLY A 246 -30.82 -6.29 49.79
C GLY A 246 -30.26 -5.56 48.53
N LYS A 247 -30.03 -6.26 47.41
CA LYS A 247 -29.59 -5.62 46.13
C LYS A 247 -30.45 -4.42 45.75
N THR A 248 -31.77 -4.57 45.79
CA THR A 248 -32.73 -3.52 45.46
C THR A 248 -32.60 -2.30 46.40
N SER A 249 -32.32 -2.55 47.69
CA SER A 249 -32.12 -1.46 48.66
C SER A 249 -30.85 -0.65 48.36
N VAL A 250 -29.79 -1.33 47.95
CA VAL A 250 -28.52 -0.66 47.52
C VAL A 250 -28.75 0.21 46.27
N VAL A 251 -29.51 -0.32 45.27
CA VAL A 251 -29.81 0.45 44.05
C VAL A 251 -30.66 1.67 44.36
N LYS A 252 -31.69 1.53 45.24
CA LYS A 252 -32.53 2.66 45.65
C LYS A 252 -31.75 3.75 46.41
N GLU A 253 -30.81 3.35 47.25
CA GLU A 253 -29.93 4.31 47.92
C GLU A 253 -29.06 5.09 46.90
N LEU A 254 -28.55 4.41 45.87
CA LEU A 254 -27.81 5.05 44.79
C LEU A 254 -28.67 6.00 43.93
N GLU A 255 -29.96 5.67 43.73
CA GLU A 255 -30.88 6.54 42.98
C GLU A 255 -31.29 7.79 43.77
N SER A 256 -31.24 7.76 45.11
CA SER A 256 -31.65 8.85 45.98
C SER A 256 -30.50 9.79 46.36
N TYR A 257 -29.28 9.39 46.11
CA TYR A 257 -28.06 10.12 46.39
C TYR A 257 -27.65 11.08 45.26
#